data_f5434a9cd9544f07aa97b772e56cdb30
#
_entry.id   f5434a9cd9544f07aa97b772e56cdb30
#
_cell.length_a   1.000
_cell.length_b   1.000
_cell.length_c   1.000
_cell.angle_alpha   90.00
_cell.angle_beta   90.00
_cell.angle_gamma   90.00
#
_symmetry.space_group_name_H-M   'P 1'
#
loop_
_entity.id
_entity.type
_entity.pdbx_description
1 polymer ?
#
loop_
_entity_poly.entity_id
_entity_poly.type
_entity_poly.pdbx_seq_one_letter_code
_entity_poly.pdbx_strand_id
1 'polypeptide(L)'
;MKKIILMAVFCIPVLASYESHAQSLADIKAQLVKDWERAKAYTVDYLSTMPADKYSFKATDSIRSFAQQMLHLAQGNVYLMSNAVDQQPPAWLMSNPEKSATAQQKDSTMYYVTGSYDFCINAVKNLDVTKWSEKKKLFNFEETRFALMNKTFEHQGHHRGQTTVYIRLQGIKPPEERLF
;
A
#
# COMPACT_ATOMS: atom_id res chain seq x y z
N MET A 1 -53.02 2.78 -64.19
CA MET A 1 -51.85 3.49 -63.70
C MET A 1 -51.79 3.32 -62.17
N LYS A 2 -50.96 2.41 -61.65
CA LYS A 2 -50.82 2.16 -60.20
C LYS A 2 -49.73 3.09 -59.66
N LYS A 3 -50.11 3.98 -58.72
CA LYS A 3 -49.13 4.85 -58.01
C LYS A 3 -48.51 4.05 -56.88
N ILE A 4 -47.18 3.81 -56.97
CA ILE A 4 -46.41 3.22 -55.89
C ILE A 4 -46.02 4.37 -54.96
N ILE A 5 -46.52 4.37 -53.76
CA ILE A 5 -46.13 5.30 -52.67
C ILE A 5 -44.89 4.67 -52.01
N LEU A 6 -43.72 5.27 -52.22
CA LEU A 6 -42.46 4.89 -51.58
C LEU A 6 -42.44 5.52 -50.20
N MET A 7 -42.64 4.70 -49.16
CA MET A 7 -42.59 5.12 -47.76
C MET A 7 -41.10 5.06 -47.31
N ALA A 8 -40.44 6.21 -47.25
CA ALA A 8 -39.08 6.31 -46.72
C ALA A 8 -39.15 6.19 -45.19
N VAL A 9 -38.66 5.02 -44.67
CA VAL A 9 -38.45 4.82 -43.23
C VAL A 9 -37.20 5.58 -42.82
N PHE A 10 -37.36 6.68 -42.12
CA PHE A 10 -36.25 7.43 -41.52
C PHE A 10 -35.83 6.71 -40.24
N CYS A 11 -34.81 5.86 -40.30
CA CYS A 11 -34.14 5.37 -39.09
C CYS A 11 -33.34 6.53 -38.47
N ILE A 12 -33.90 7.13 -37.44
CA ILE A 12 -33.12 8.04 -36.56
C ILE A 12 -32.25 7.16 -35.66
N PRO A 13 -30.91 7.19 -35.78
CA PRO A 13 -30.07 6.50 -34.81
C PRO A 13 -30.22 7.22 -33.47
N VAL A 14 -30.86 6.56 -32.50
CA VAL A 14 -30.82 6.97 -31.10
C VAL A 14 -29.39 6.71 -30.63
N LEU A 15 -28.55 7.75 -30.70
CA LEU A 15 -27.27 7.80 -30.02
C LEU A 15 -27.57 7.88 -28.52
N ALA A 16 -27.76 6.74 -27.90
CA ALA A 16 -27.69 6.65 -26.44
C ALA A 16 -26.25 7.00 -26.07
N SER A 17 -26.01 8.22 -25.60
CA SER A 17 -24.77 8.60 -24.96
C SER A 17 -24.66 7.80 -23.67
N TYR A 18 -23.94 6.68 -23.71
CA TYR A 18 -23.47 6.02 -22.50
C TYR A 18 -22.48 6.98 -21.85
N GLU A 19 -22.90 7.72 -20.83
CA GLU A 19 -21.99 8.40 -19.95
C GLU A 19 -21.15 7.33 -19.26
N SER A 20 -19.97 7.08 -19.80
CA SER A 20 -18.96 6.28 -19.12
C SER A 20 -18.51 7.05 -17.88
N HIS A 21 -19.00 6.66 -16.72
CA HIS A 21 -18.54 7.17 -15.43
C HIS A 21 -17.16 6.56 -15.15
N ALA A 22 -16.17 6.92 -15.95
CA ALA A 22 -14.78 6.58 -15.67
C ALA A 22 -14.37 7.29 -14.38
N GLN A 23 -13.92 6.52 -13.40
CA GLN A 23 -13.40 7.08 -12.14
C GLN A 23 -12.25 8.06 -12.46
N SER A 24 -12.31 9.27 -11.92
CA SER A 24 -11.25 10.25 -12.14
C SER A 24 -9.95 9.83 -11.43
N LEU A 25 -8.80 10.29 -11.94
CA LEU A 25 -7.52 10.06 -11.25
C LEU A 25 -7.50 10.67 -9.84
N ALA A 26 -8.27 11.75 -9.63
CA ALA A 26 -8.43 12.36 -8.31
C ALA A 26 -9.17 11.43 -7.34
N ASP A 27 -10.23 10.75 -7.81
CA ASP A 27 -10.98 9.78 -6.99
C ASP A 27 -10.11 8.56 -6.65
N ILE A 28 -9.35 8.05 -7.64
CA ILE A 28 -8.39 6.96 -7.41
C ILE A 28 -7.35 7.37 -6.38
N LYS A 29 -6.82 8.58 -6.46
CA LYS A 29 -5.87 9.13 -5.48
C LYS A 29 -6.48 9.21 -4.08
N ALA A 30 -7.70 9.70 -3.97
CA ALA A 30 -8.43 9.78 -2.70
C ALA A 30 -8.64 8.39 -2.09
N GLN A 31 -8.98 7.39 -2.91
CA GLN A 31 -9.12 6.01 -2.47
C GLN A 31 -7.80 5.43 -1.99
N LEU A 32 -6.69 5.63 -2.72
CA LEU A 32 -5.37 5.17 -2.29
C LEU A 32 -4.97 5.76 -0.93
N VAL A 33 -5.26 7.05 -0.69
CA VAL A 33 -4.99 7.67 0.62
C VAL A 33 -5.78 6.98 1.73
N LYS A 34 -7.07 6.74 1.53
CA LYS A 34 -7.93 6.01 2.49
C LYS A 34 -7.39 4.60 2.76
N ASP A 35 -6.96 3.89 1.71
CA ASP A 35 -6.42 2.54 1.84
C ASP A 35 -5.12 2.53 2.65
N TRP A 36 -4.23 3.51 2.45
CA TRP A 36 -3.02 3.66 3.25
C TRP A 36 -3.32 4.01 4.72
N GLU A 37 -4.28 4.91 4.98
CA GLU A 37 -4.72 5.27 6.32
C GLU A 37 -5.34 4.06 7.05
N ARG A 38 -6.20 3.29 6.38
CA ARG A 38 -6.77 2.03 6.87
C ARG A 38 -5.68 0.99 7.15
N ALA A 39 -4.72 0.81 6.22
CA ALA A 39 -3.63 -0.14 6.36
C ALA A 39 -2.71 0.22 7.52
N LYS A 40 -2.46 1.53 7.79
CA LYS A 40 -1.75 2.01 8.97
C LYS A 40 -2.46 1.57 10.25
N ALA A 41 -3.76 1.88 10.36
CA ALA A 41 -4.54 1.53 11.54
C ALA A 41 -4.54 0.02 11.79
N TYR A 42 -4.74 -0.77 10.73
CA TYR A 42 -4.70 -2.23 10.82
C TYR A 42 -3.32 -2.77 11.25
N THR A 43 -2.23 -2.16 10.78
CA THR A 43 -0.88 -2.56 11.19
C THR A 43 -0.58 -2.17 12.64
N VAL A 44 -1.10 -1.04 13.10
CA VAL A 44 -1.04 -0.64 14.53
C VAL A 44 -1.75 -1.67 15.42
N ASP A 45 -2.89 -2.21 14.99
CA ASP A 45 -3.57 -3.28 15.73
C ASP A 45 -2.68 -4.52 15.89
N TYR A 46 -1.93 -4.93 14.83
CA TYR A 46 -0.97 -6.03 14.90
C TYR A 46 0.17 -5.77 15.87
N LEU A 47 0.76 -4.57 15.79
CA LEU A 47 1.84 -4.15 16.69
C LEU A 47 1.37 -4.11 18.16
N SER A 48 0.15 -3.62 18.38
CA SER A 48 -0.43 -3.53 19.73
C SER A 48 -0.74 -4.91 20.31
N THR A 49 -1.22 -5.83 19.47
CA THR A 49 -1.63 -7.18 19.87
C THR A 49 -0.44 -8.04 20.33
N MET A 50 0.74 -7.89 19.73
CA MET A 50 1.92 -8.62 20.17
C MET A 50 2.46 -8.04 21.47
N PRO A 51 2.64 -8.85 22.56
CA PRO A 51 3.26 -8.40 23.81
C PRO A 51 4.71 -7.95 23.60
N ALA A 52 5.16 -6.97 24.38
CA ALA A 52 6.50 -6.39 24.24
C ALA A 52 7.63 -7.41 24.39
N ASP A 53 7.50 -8.37 25.31
CA ASP A 53 8.45 -9.46 25.54
C ASP A 53 8.49 -10.49 24.42
N LYS A 54 7.55 -10.43 23.46
CA LYS A 54 7.46 -11.33 22.29
C LYS A 54 7.92 -10.71 20.97
N TYR A 55 8.38 -9.47 20.97
CA TYR A 55 8.86 -8.82 19.75
C TYR A 55 10.08 -9.50 19.13
N SER A 56 10.92 -10.14 19.94
CA SER A 56 12.08 -10.93 19.47
C SER A 56 11.72 -12.35 19.01
N PHE A 57 10.44 -12.78 19.16
CA PHE A 57 10.02 -14.14 18.79
C PHE A 57 10.23 -14.41 17.30
N LYS A 58 10.79 -15.59 17.02
CA LYS A 58 10.93 -16.19 15.67
C LYS A 58 10.19 -17.52 15.64
N ALA A 59 9.48 -17.79 14.56
CA ALA A 59 8.84 -19.10 14.38
C ALA A 59 9.88 -20.19 14.04
N THR A 60 10.99 -19.83 13.39
CA THR A 60 12.18 -20.67 13.15
C THR A 60 13.43 -19.79 13.16
N ASP A 61 14.61 -20.37 13.36
CA ASP A 61 15.88 -19.61 13.41
C ASP A 61 16.22 -18.92 12.08
N SER A 62 15.76 -19.46 10.95
CA SER A 62 16.06 -18.96 9.60
C SER A 62 15.23 -17.76 9.16
N ILE A 63 14.20 -17.39 9.92
CA ILE A 63 13.33 -16.26 9.55
C ILE A 63 13.53 -15.04 10.46
N ARG A 64 13.00 -13.91 10.05
CA ARG A 64 12.95 -12.67 10.86
C ARG A 64 12.18 -12.87 12.14
N SER A 65 12.54 -12.15 13.22
CA SER A 65 11.67 -12.01 14.37
C SER A 65 10.43 -11.15 14.02
N PHE A 66 9.42 -11.14 14.90
CA PHE A 66 8.25 -10.27 14.73
C PHE A 66 8.66 -8.81 14.53
N ALA A 67 9.54 -8.27 15.39
CA ALA A 67 10.04 -6.91 15.27
C ALA A 67 10.79 -6.69 13.95
N GLN A 68 11.67 -7.61 13.58
CA GLN A 68 12.42 -7.53 12.32
C GLN A 68 11.49 -7.56 11.10
N GLN A 69 10.42 -8.36 11.15
CA GLN A 69 9.44 -8.42 10.06
C GLN A 69 8.68 -7.09 9.90
N MET A 70 8.29 -6.48 11.02
CA MET A 70 7.62 -5.17 11.02
C MET A 70 8.56 -4.03 10.61
N LEU A 71 9.82 -4.06 11.06
CA LEU A 71 10.82 -3.07 10.64
C LEU A 71 11.18 -3.22 9.16
N HIS A 72 11.23 -4.45 8.63
CA HIS A 72 11.41 -4.69 7.20
C HIS A 72 10.25 -4.12 6.38
N LEU A 73 9.01 -4.31 6.83
CA LEU A 73 7.84 -3.67 6.25
C LEU A 73 8.03 -2.14 6.18
N ALA A 74 8.45 -1.53 7.29
CA ALA A 74 8.67 -0.08 7.37
C ALA A 74 9.77 0.40 6.41
N GLN A 75 10.88 -0.31 6.35
CA GLN A 75 11.97 0.00 5.41
C GLN A 75 11.52 -0.13 3.96
N GLY A 76 10.78 -1.19 3.64
CA GLY A 76 10.22 -1.40 2.31
C GLY A 76 9.24 -0.32 1.90
N ASN A 77 8.33 0.09 2.80
CA ASN A 77 7.41 1.20 2.57
C ASN A 77 8.15 2.47 2.14
N VAL A 78 9.16 2.88 2.93
CA VAL A 78 9.90 4.11 2.64
C VAL A 78 10.75 3.95 1.40
N TYR A 79 11.50 2.85 1.27
CA TYR A 79 12.41 2.65 0.14
C TYR A 79 11.67 2.62 -1.21
N LEU A 80 10.61 1.81 -1.31
CA LEU A 80 9.85 1.68 -2.55
C LEU A 80 9.08 2.96 -2.89
N MET A 81 8.43 3.57 -1.88
CA MET A 81 7.66 4.79 -2.10
C MET A 81 8.56 5.98 -2.46
N SER A 82 9.70 6.17 -1.78
CA SER A 82 10.63 7.27 -2.10
C SER A 82 11.12 7.22 -3.55
N ASN A 83 11.40 6.01 -4.06
CA ASN A 83 11.76 5.81 -5.46
C ASN A 83 10.59 6.03 -6.42
N ALA A 84 9.36 5.66 -6.02
CA ALA A 84 8.18 5.87 -6.85
C ALA A 84 7.88 7.35 -7.08
N VAL A 85 8.09 8.21 -6.07
CA VAL A 85 7.68 9.63 -6.10
C VAL A 85 8.84 10.63 -6.13
N ASP A 86 10.10 10.17 -6.15
CA ASP A 86 11.34 10.99 -6.05
C ASP A 86 11.38 11.85 -4.77
N GLN A 87 10.85 11.33 -3.68
CA GLN A 87 10.90 11.99 -2.39
C GLN A 87 12.10 11.50 -1.57
N GLN A 88 12.84 12.44 -0.94
CA GLN A 88 13.93 12.10 -0.05
C GLN A 88 13.42 11.26 1.13
N PRO A 89 14.00 10.05 1.34
CA PRO A 89 13.59 9.22 2.48
C PRO A 89 14.04 9.82 3.81
N PRO A 90 13.37 9.50 4.92
CA PRO A 90 13.81 9.92 6.25
C PRO A 90 15.18 9.30 6.60
N ALA A 91 16.01 10.05 7.34
CA ALA A 91 17.38 9.67 7.66
C ALA A 91 17.50 8.31 8.38
N TRP A 92 16.48 7.93 9.17
CA TRP A 92 16.50 6.64 9.88
C TRP A 92 16.53 5.41 8.94
N LEU A 93 16.09 5.54 7.69
CA LEU A 93 16.17 4.43 6.72
C LEU A 93 17.64 3.97 6.54
N MET A 94 18.58 4.90 6.59
CA MET A 94 20.01 4.61 6.44
C MET A 94 20.62 3.92 7.67
N SER A 95 19.96 3.99 8.85
CA SER A 95 20.43 3.34 10.08
C SER A 95 20.15 1.82 10.14
N ASN A 96 19.44 1.29 9.15
CA ASN A 96 19.04 -0.12 9.08
C ASN A 96 18.37 -0.63 10.37
N PRO A 97 17.18 -0.10 10.72
CA PRO A 97 16.52 -0.41 11.98
C PRO A 97 16.21 -1.91 12.16
N GLU A 98 16.04 -2.66 11.09
CA GLU A 98 15.86 -4.13 11.16
C GLU A 98 17.00 -4.84 11.89
N LYS A 99 18.24 -4.30 11.81
CA LYS A 99 19.43 -4.88 12.47
C LYS A 99 19.75 -4.24 13.83
N SER A 100 19.02 -3.23 14.25
CA SER A 100 19.25 -2.51 15.50
C SER A 100 18.44 -3.11 16.64
N ALA A 101 19.12 -3.59 17.70
CA ALA A 101 18.45 -4.14 18.88
C ALA A 101 17.53 -3.12 19.57
N THR A 102 17.90 -1.84 19.58
CA THR A 102 17.07 -0.77 20.16
C THR A 102 15.84 -0.48 19.31
N ALA A 103 15.95 -0.53 17.98
CA ALA A 103 14.82 -0.35 17.09
C ALA A 103 13.81 -1.51 17.17
N GLN A 104 14.26 -2.70 17.56
CA GLN A 104 13.41 -3.89 17.70
C GLN A 104 12.57 -3.91 18.99
N GLN A 105 12.73 -2.94 19.90
CA GLN A 105 11.84 -2.77 21.04
C GLN A 105 10.45 -2.30 20.57
N LYS A 106 9.40 -2.66 21.30
CA LYS A 106 7.99 -2.40 20.91
C LYS A 106 7.76 -0.95 20.51
N ASP A 107 8.11 0.00 21.38
CA ASP A 107 7.84 1.42 21.14
C ASP A 107 8.63 1.98 19.94
N SER A 108 9.90 1.57 19.82
CA SER A 108 10.74 1.94 18.67
C SER A 108 10.20 1.34 17.36
N THR A 109 9.83 0.05 17.37
CA THR A 109 9.21 -0.61 16.21
C THR A 109 7.93 0.11 15.81
N MET A 110 7.06 0.44 16.79
CA MET A 110 5.83 1.21 16.55
C MET A 110 6.13 2.56 15.89
N TYR A 111 7.13 3.30 16.39
CA TYR A 111 7.56 4.58 15.83
C TYR A 111 7.98 4.46 14.36
N TYR A 112 8.89 3.53 14.04
CA TYR A 112 9.36 3.36 12.67
C TYR A 112 8.26 2.91 11.71
N VAL A 113 7.43 1.97 12.15
CA VAL A 113 6.33 1.44 11.31
C VAL A 113 5.31 2.53 11.05
N THR A 114 4.80 3.21 12.08
CA THR A 114 3.80 4.28 11.88
C THR A 114 4.34 5.43 11.06
N GLY A 115 5.59 5.84 11.29
CA GLY A 115 6.28 6.86 10.50
C GLY A 115 6.42 6.48 9.02
N SER A 116 6.64 5.19 8.72
CA SER A 116 6.72 4.71 7.33
C SER A 116 5.37 4.83 6.59
N TYR A 117 4.26 4.58 7.28
CA TYR A 117 2.93 4.78 6.71
C TYR A 117 2.63 6.27 6.49
N ASP A 118 2.99 7.14 7.45
CA ASP A 118 2.81 8.58 7.30
C ASP A 118 3.61 9.12 6.12
N PHE A 119 4.81 8.61 5.90
CA PHE A 119 5.61 8.92 4.72
C PHE A 119 4.86 8.54 3.43
N CYS A 120 4.34 7.31 3.33
CA CYS A 120 3.60 6.84 2.17
C CYS A 120 2.31 7.64 1.93
N ILE A 121 1.53 7.90 2.98
CA ILE A 121 0.31 8.71 2.91
C ILE A 121 0.61 10.10 2.36
N ASN A 122 1.64 10.77 2.89
CA ASN A 122 2.05 12.09 2.44
C ASN A 122 2.57 12.06 1.00
N ALA A 123 3.34 11.03 0.63
CA ALA A 123 3.84 10.86 -0.73
C ALA A 123 2.68 10.75 -1.75
N VAL A 124 1.67 9.93 -1.46
CA VAL A 124 0.48 9.79 -2.32
C VAL A 124 -0.31 11.10 -2.37
N LYS A 125 -0.52 11.77 -1.22
CA LYS A 125 -1.22 13.07 -1.15
C LYS A 125 -0.56 14.14 -2.00
N ASN A 126 0.76 14.18 -2.04
CA ASN A 126 1.52 15.27 -2.68
C ASN A 126 1.88 14.99 -4.15
N LEU A 127 1.92 13.73 -4.61
CA LEU A 127 2.26 13.42 -5.99
C LEU A 127 1.14 13.90 -6.93
N ASP A 128 1.50 14.67 -7.95
CA ASP A 128 0.61 15.05 -9.02
C ASP A 128 0.18 13.81 -9.83
N VAL A 129 -1.14 13.64 -10.00
CA VAL A 129 -1.71 12.50 -10.74
C VAL A 129 -1.29 12.48 -12.22
N THR A 130 -0.94 13.63 -12.79
CA THR A 130 -0.43 13.72 -14.17
C THR A 130 0.90 13.01 -14.36
N LYS A 131 1.67 12.82 -13.26
CA LYS A 131 2.96 12.10 -13.26
C LYS A 131 2.83 10.59 -13.07
N TRP A 132 1.64 10.08 -12.82
CA TRP A 132 1.45 8.67 -12.47
C TRP A 132 1.88 7.69 -13.57
N SER A 133 1.78 8.10 -14.84
CA SER A 133 2.21 7.31 -15.99
C SER A 133 3.71 7.41 -16.31
N GLU A 134 4.44 8.34 -15.66
CA GLU A 134 5.90 8.45 -15.84
C GLU A 134 6.57 7.15 -15.41
N LYS A 135 7.52 6.69 -16.22
CA LYS A 135 8.28 5.48 -15.94
C LYS A 135 9.46 5.77 -15.03
N LYS A 136 9.69 4.83 -14.12
CA LYS A 136 10.80 4.82 -13.16
C LYS A 136 11.51 3.48 -13.22
N LYS A 137 12.84 3.52 -13.17
CA LYS A 137 13.65 2.30 -13.06
C LYS A 137 13.93 2.04 -11.59
N LEU A 138 13.58 0.83 -11.13
CA LEU A 138 13.89 0.33 -9.79
C LEU A 138 14.46 -1.08 -9.90
N PHE A 139 15.66 -1.30 -9.40
CA PHE A 139 16.45 -2.52 -9.68
C PHE A 139 16.60 -2.74 -11.20
N ASN A 140 16.19 -3.90 -11.70
CA ASN A 140 16.21 -4.25 -13.12
C ASN A 140 14.84 -4.09 -13.82
N PHE A 141 13.85 -3.49 -13.12
CA PHE A 141 12.49 -3.30 -13.62
C PHE A 141 12.25 -1.84 -14.00
N GLU A 142 11.46 -1.65 -15.04
CA GLU A 142 10.94 -0.34 -15.44
C GLU A 142 9.42 -0.38 -15.33
N GLU A 143 8.88 0.48 -14.46
CA GLU A 143 7.45 0.51 -14.13
C GLU A 143 6.96 1.95 -14.06
N THR A 144 5.64 2.15 -14.18
CA THR A 144 5.06 3.49 -13.92
C THR A 144 5.12 3.82 -12.43
N ARG A 145 5.11 5.12 -12.09
CA ARG A 145 5.02 5.57 -10.69
C ARG A 145 3.81 4.95 -9.98
N PHE A 146 2.67 4.91 -10.66
CA PHE A 146 1.45 4.30 -10.13
C PHE A 146 1.65 2.81 -9.82
N ALA A 147 2.27 2.06 -10.72
CA ALA A 147 2.57 0.64 -10.49
C ALA A 147 3.52 0.45 -9.30
N LEU A 148 4.56 1.29 -9.14
CA LEU A 148 5.47 1.21 -7.99
C LEU A 148 4.77 1.54 -6.67
N MET A 149 3.86 2.52 -6.65
CA MET A 149 3.04 2.81 -5.45
C MET A 149 2.17 1.61 -5.07
N ASN A 150 1.54 0.93 -6.05
CA ASN A 150 0.75 -0.28 -5.79
C ASN A 150 1.61 -1.45 -5.30
N LYS A 151 2.80 -1.67 -5.89
CA LYS A 151 3.75 -2.67 -5.41
C LYS A 151 4.21 -2.39 -3.96
N THR A 152 4.35 -1.10 -3.60
CA THR A 152 4.64 -0.72 -2.21
C THR A 152 3.48 -1.10 -1.28
N PHE A 153 2.25 -0.86 -1.72
CA PHE A 153 1.06 -1.24 -0.95
C PHE A 153 0.91 -2.76 -0.81
N GLU A 154 1.21 -3.52 -1.84
CA GLU A 154 1.23 -4.99 -1.81
C GLU A 154 2.31 -5.50 -0.84
N HIS A 155 3.53 -4.94 -0.87
CA HIS A 155 4.63 -5.32 -0.01
C HIS A 155 4.28 -5.20 1.49
N GLN A 156 3.66 -4.10 1.92
CA GLN A 156 3.25 -3.95 3.31
C GLN A 156 2.19 -5.00 3.72
N GLY A 157 1.23 -5.29 2.83
CA GLY A 157 0.22 -6.32 3.06
C GLY A 157 0.83 -7.71 3.23
N HIS A 158 1.80 -8.04 2.37
CA HIS A 158 2.54 -9.30 2.43
C HIS A 158 3.24 -9.50 3.78
N HIS A 159 4.02 -8.52 4.23
CA HIS A 159 4.76 -8.62 5.49
C HIS A 159 3.86 -8.57 6.73
N ARG A 160 2.83 -7.72 6.76
CA ARG A 160 1.82 -7.73 7.81
C ARG A 160 1.14 -9.10 7.91
N GLY A 161 0.71 -9.67 6.79
CA GLY A 161 0.06 -10.97 6.73
C GLY A 161 0.92 -12.09 7.32
N GLN A 162 2.23 -12.09 7.09
CA GLN A 162 3.15 -13.05 7.71
C GLN A 162 3.10 -12.98 9.23
N THR A 163 3.02 -11.80 9.84
CA THR A 163 3.02 -11.64 11.30
C THR A 163 1.77 -12.19 12.00
N THR A 164 0.70 -12.47 11.27
CA THR A 164 -0.48 -13.21 11.76
C THR A 164 -0.07 -14.56 12.35
N VAL A 165 0.83 -15.28 11.67
CA VAL A 165 1.32 -16.60 12.13
C VAL A 165 2.12 -16.44 13.43
N TYR A 166 2.95 -15.39 13.53
CA TYR A 166 3.74 -15.12 14.75
C TYR A 166 2.85 -14.91 15.97
N ILE A 167 1.79 -14.11 15.84
CA ILE A 167 0.82 -13.85 16.91
C ILE A 167 0.13 -15.15 17.33
N ARG A 168 -0.33 -15.96 16.38
CA ARG A 168 -0.98 -17.25 16.65
C ARG A 168 -0.07 -18.25 17.35
N LEU A 169 1.20 -18.30 16.98
CA LEU A 169 2.19 -19.16 17.63
C LEU A 169 2.48 -18.76 19.08
N GLN A 170 2.12 -17.53 19.49
CA GLN A 170 2.14 -17.12 20.89
C GLN A 170 0.82 -17.39 21.63
N GLY A 171 -0.12 -18.13 21.03
CA GLY A 171 -1.43 -18.41 21.60
C GLY A 171 -2.37 -17.21 21.63
N ILE A 172 -2.09 -16.16 20.88
CA ILE A 172 -2.84 -14.91 20.87
C ILE A 172 -3.72 -14.86 19.62
N LYS A 173 -4.96 -14.37 19.76
CA LYS A 173 -5.85 -14.12 18.63
C LYS A 173 -5.36 -12.87 17.86
N PRO A 174 -5.06 -12.98 16.56
CA PRO A 174 -4.72 -11.82 15.74
C PRO A 174 -5.89 -10.83 15.65
N PRO A 175 -5.62 -9.57 15.28
CA PRO A 175 -6.69 -8.61 14.96
C PRO A 175 -7.64 -9.16 13.90
N GLU A 176 -8.91 -8.78 13.99
CA GLU A 176 -9.89 -9.04 12.94
C GLU A 176 -9.49 -8.33 11.63
N GLU A 177 -9.89 -8.92 10.51
CA GLU A 177 -9.61 -8.35 9.21
C GLU A 177 -10.26 -6.96 9.06
N ARG A 178 -9.48 -6.00 8.54
CA ARG A 178 -9.94 -4.62 8.32
C ARG A 178 -9.75 -4.26 6.85
N LEU A 179 -10.73 -4.61 6.02
CA LEU A 179 -10.72 -4.31 4.57
C LEU A 179 -11.44 -2.99 4.24
N PHE A 180 -12.36 -2.57 5.12
CA PHE A 180 -13.17 -1.36 4.95
C PHE A 180 -13.00 -0.40 6.14
#